data_be0d9b302513abcf0ceab5a113fbbd76
#
_entry.id   be0d9b302513abcf0ceab5a113fbbd76
#
_cell.length_a   1.000
_cell.length_b   1.000
_cell.length_c   1.000
_cell.angle_alpha   90.00
_cell.angle_beta   90.00
_cell.angle_gamma   90.00
#
_symmetry.space_group_name_H-M   'P 1'
#
loop_
_entity.id
_entity.type
_entity.pdbx_description
1 polymer ?
#
loop_
_entity_poly.entity_id
_entity_poly.type
_entity_poly.pdbx_seq_one_letter_code
_entity_poly.pdbx_strand_id
1 'polypeptide(L)'
;MGAKAGEMGTCQRCGMRMEKFGLEADGTPNKDYCLRCYRDGVFTLPDATIEQMVRISAQTLMDNDPDLKPEEALEQMREVLPTLKRWRDQDAIK
;
A
#
# COMPACT_ATOMS: atom_id res chain seq x y z
N MET A 1 2.73 -23.39 6.89
CA MET A 1 2.77 -23.13 6.63
C MET A 1 3.06 -22.39 6.12
N GLY A 2 3.18 -22.17 6.09
CA GLY A 2 3.50 -21.56 5.71
C GLY A 2 3.54 -20.89 5.19
N ALA A 3 3.46 -20.91 4.90
CA ALA A 3 3.73 -20.12 4.35
C ALA A 3 3.48 -19.10 4.66
N LYS A 4 3.15 -18.92 5.11
CA LYS A 4 3.09 -17.94 5.46
C LYS A 4 4.01 -17.32 5.70
N ALA A 5 4.81 -17.96 5.86
CA ALA A 5 5.83 -17.46 6.23
C ALA A 5 6.23 -16.45 5.43
N GLY A 6 6.64 -16.53 4.58
CA GLY A 6 7.09 -15.49 3.89
C GLY A 6 6.12 -14.48 3.56
N GLU A 7 4.97 -14.68 4.11
CA GLU A 7 4.03 -13.77 3.80
C GLU A 7 4.09 -12.63 4.66
N MET A 8 4.40 -11.49 4.15
CA MET A 8 4.46 -10.26 4.90
C MET A 8 3.16 -9.51 4.86
N GLY A 9 2.20 -10.03 4.10
CA GLY A 9 0.90 -9.40 4.02
C GLY A 9 0.84 -8.30 3.00
N THR A 10 -0.20 -7.50 3.11
CA THR A 10 -0.48 -6.42 2.17
C THR A 10 -0.25 -5.08 2.86
N CYS A 11 0.42 -4.17 2.18
CA CYS A 11 0.62 -2.83 2.69
C CYS A 11 -0.73 -2.14 2.88
N GLN A 12 -0.96 -1.61 4.06
CA GLN A 12 -2.24 -1.01 4.40
C GLN A 12 -2.37 0.41 3.87
N ARG A 13 -1.49 0.84 2.99
CA ARG A 13 -1.58 2.14 2.35
C ARG A 13 -1.65 2.02 0.83
N CYS A 14 -0.77 1.24 0.20
CA CYS A 14 -0.76 1.12 -1.25
C CYS A 14 -1.43 -0.13 -1.77
N GLY A 15 -1.74 -1.08 -0.89
CA GLY A 15 -2.43 -2.30 -1.29
C GLY A 15 -1.57 -3.34 -1.98
N MET A 16 -0.27 -3.08 -2.06
CA MET A 16 0.63 -4.02 -2.71
C MET A 16 1.14 -5.02 -1.71
N ARG A 17 1.51 -6.21 -2.20
CA ARG A 17 2.13 -7.20 -1.35
C ARG A 17 3.46 -6.67 -0.86
N MET A 18 3.69 -6.81 0.43
CA MET A 18 4.92 -6.28 1.00
C MET A 18 6.09 -7.22 0.75
N GLU A 19 7.16 -6.67 0.22
CA GLU A 19 8.41 -7.37 0.11
C GLU A 19 9.37 -6.96 1.21
N LYS A 20 9.19 -5.75 1.71
CA LYS A 20 9.96 -5.24 2.83
C LYS A 20 9.05 -4.42 3.71
N PHE A 21 9.18 -4.61 5.02
CA PHE A 21 8.40 -3.83 5.97
C PHE A 21 8.89 -2.39 6.01
N GLY A 22 7.98 -1.47 6.27
CA GLY A 22 8.36 -0.10 6.59
C GLY A 22 9.18 -0.06 7.87
N LEU A 23 9.78 1.09 8.15
CA LEU A 23 10.65 1.23 9.31
C LEU A 23 10.19 2.37 10.20
N GLU A 24 10.18 2.10 11.50
CA GLU A 24 9.94 3.13 12.48
C GLU A 24 11.18 3.99 12.63
N ALA A 25 11.05 5.09 13.36
CA ALA A 25 12.18 6.00 13.54
C ALA A 25 13.39 5.33 14.17
N ASP A 26 13.18 4.29 15.00
CA ASP A 26 14.27 3.58 15.62
C ASP A 26 14.77 2.40 14.82
N GLY A 27 14.24 2.23 13.60
CA GLY A 27 14.67 1.16 12.73
C GLY A 27 13.92 -0.15 12.86
N THR A 28 12.97 -0.24 13.80
CA THR A 28 12.19 -1.46 13.94
C THR A 28 11.16 -1.56 12.80
N PRO A 29 10.79 -2.78 12.41
CA PRO A 29 9.87 -2.93 11.28
C PRO A 29 8.44 -2.59 11.65
N ASN A 30 7.74 -1.96 10.71
CA ASN A 30 6.31 -1.74 10.80
C ASN A 30 5.63 -2.74 9.87
N LYS A 31 4.79 -3.58 10.44
CA LYS A 31 4.20 -4.69 9.66
C LYS A 31 2.95 -4.31 8.89
N ASP A 32 2.45 -3.09 9.07
CA ASP A 32 1.25 -2.65 8.38
C ASP A 32 1.56 -1.98 7.06
N TYR A 33 2.75 -1.41 6.89
CA TYR A 33 3.10 -0.61 5.74
C TYR A 33 4.41 -1.06 5.15
N CYS A 34 4.54 -0.95 3.83
CA CYS A 34 5.77 -1.37 3.17
C CYS A 34 6.82 -0.27 3.23
N LEU A 35 8.05 -0.63 2.91
CA LEU A 35 9.18 0.30 2.97
C LEU A 35 9.02 1.47 2.01
N ARG A 36 8.31 1.30 0.92
CA ARG A 36 8.05 2.40 0.00
C ARG A 36 7.11 3.43 0.59
N CYS A 37 6.22 3.00 1.48
CA CYS A 37 5.21 3.88 2.05
C CYS A 37 5.58 4.47 3.39
N TYR A 38 6.46 3.82 4.12
CA TYR A 38 6.71 4.20 5.51
C TYR A 38 8.17 4.00 5.87
N ARG A 39 8.84 5.08 6.23
CA ARG A 39 10.25 5.05 6.62
C ARG A 39 10.50 6.07 7.70
N ASP A 40 11.45 5.77 8.56
CA ASP A 40 11.89 6.71 9.60
C ASP A 40 10.73 7.20 10.46
N GLY A 41 9.74 6.34 10.64
CA GLY A 41 8.62 6.64 11.49
C GLY A 41 7.58 7.54 10.86
N VAL A 42 7.69 7.82 9.56
CA VAL A 42 6.73 8.69 8.88
C VAL A 42 6.38 8.10 7.51
N PHE A 43 5.21 8.46 7.02
CA PHE A 43 4.83 8.07 5.68
C PHE A 43 5.63 8.86 4.65
N THR A 44 6.05 8.15 3.61
CA THR A 44 6.57 8.84 2.44
C THR A 44 5.39 9.51 1.76
N LEU A 45 5.59 10.63 1.13
CA LEU A 45 4.49 11.40 0.53
C LEU A 45 3.35 11.55 1.53
N PRO A 46 3.60 12.21 2.68
CA PRO A 46 2.59 12.23 3.74
C PRO A 46 1.31 12.94 3.35
N ASP A 47 1.36 13.81 2.35
CA ASP A 47 0.19 14.55 1.92
C ASP A 47 -0.56 13.89 0.77
N ALA A 48 -0.15 12.69 0.37
CA ALA A 48 -0.81 12.00 -0.73
C ALA A 48 -2.25 11.68 -0.38
N THR A 49 -3.15 11.94 -1.33
CA THR A 49 -4.55 11.59 -1.17
C THR A 49 -4.77 10.16 -1.61
N ILE A 50 -5.94 9.62 -1.27
CA ILE A 50 -6.27 8.27 -1.69
C ILE A 50 -6.27 8.17 -3.22
N GLU A 51 -6.75 9.22 -3.90
CA GLU A 51 -6.78 9.18 -5.36
C GLU A 51 -5.38 9.14 -5.94
N GLN A 52 -4.44 9.87 -5.35
CA GLN A 52 -3.05 9.81 -5.78
C GLN A 52 -2.48 8.41 -5.56
N MET A 53 -2.79 7.79 -4.42
CA MET A 53 -2.33 6.44 -4.15
C MET A 53 -2.95 5.42 -5.10
N VAL A 54 -4.21 5.62 -5.47
CA VAL A 54 -4.86 4.77 -6.46
C VAL A 54 -4.03 4.76 -7.75
N ARG A 55 -3.61 5.93 -8.19
CA ARG A 55 -2.84 6.04 -9.43
C ARG A 55 -1.45 5.41 -9.30
N ILE A 56 -0.79 5.64 -8.17
CA ILE A 56 0.53 5.08 -7.92
C ILE A 56 0.43 3.55 -7.87
N SER A 57 -0.55 3.03 -7.16
CA SER A 57 -0.70 1.61 -7.00
C SER A 57 -1.11 0.94 -8.31
N ALA A 58 -1.96 1.61 -9.09
CA ALA A 58 -2.35 1.09 -10.40
C ALA A 58 -1.13 0.99 -11.32
N GLN A 59 -0.26 2.00 -11.27
CA GLN A 59 0.96 1.95 -12.07
C GLN A 59 1.83 0.77 -11.67
N THR A 60 1.95 0.50 -10.38
CA THR A 60 2.72 -0.63 -9.89
C THR A 60 2.13 -1.95 -10.38
N LEU A 61 0.80 -2.07 -10.37
CA LEU A 61 0.15 -3.26 -10.90
C LEU A 61 0.47 -3.46 -12.37
N MET A 62 0.41 -2.38 -13.14
CA MET A 62 0.69 -2.47 -14.56
C MET A 62 2.15 -2.81 -14.83
N ASP A 63 3.05 -2.33 -13.99
CA ASP A 63 4.47 -2.65 -14.12
C ASP A 63 4.71 -4.14 -13.89
N ASN A 64 3.92 -4.74 -13.01
CA ASN A 64 4.06 -6.16 -12.69
C ASN A 64 3.25 -7.06 -13.62
N ASP A 65 2.28 -6.51 -14.33
CA ASP A 65 1.42 -7.28 -15.21
C ASP A 65 1.20 -6.49 -16.50
N PRO A 66 2.02 -6.72 -17.51
CA PRO A 66 1.94 -5.93 -18.74
C PRO A 66 0.63 -6.11 -19.51
N ASP A 67 -0.12 -7.16 -19.20
CA ASP A 67 -1.40 -7.37 -19.88
C ASP A 67 -2.55 -6.63 -19.22
N LEU A 68 -2.32 -6.05 -18.05
CA LEU A 68 -3.37 -5.37 -17.32
C LEU A 68 -3.60 -3.97 -17.91
N LYS A 69 -4.84 -3.65 -18.20
CA LYS A 69 -5.16 -2.37 -18.80
C LYS A 69 -5.24 -1.28 -17.74
N PRO A 70 -4.90 -0.04 -18.11
CA PRO A 70 -4.90 1.06 -17.13
C PRO A 70 -6.23 1.24 -16.42
N GLU A 71 -7.35 1.17 -17.13
CA GLU A 71 -8.63 1.38 -16.48
C GLU A 71 -8.98 0.24 -15.54
N GLU A 72 -8.53 -0.98 -15.84
CA GLU A 72 -8.74 -2.09 -14.94
C GLU A 72 -7.92 -1.94 -13.66
N ALA A 73 -6.67 -1.50 -13.83
CA ALA A 73 -5.80 -1.28 -12.67
C ALA A 73 -6.35 -0.19 -11.76
N LEU A 74 -6.80 0.91 -12.36
CA LEU A 74 -7.37 2.01 -11.58
C LEU A 74 -8.63 1.58 -10.85
N GLU A 75 -9.51 0.87 -11.53
CA GLU A 75 -10.74 0.43 -10.93
C GLU A 75 -10.49 -0.52 -9.78
N GLN A 76 -9.56 -1.45 -9.96
CA GLN A 76 -9.20 -2.40 -8.94
C GLN A 76 -8.69 -1.68 -7.69
N MET A 77 -7.81 -0.69 -7.88
CA MET A 77 -7.27 0.03 -6.76
C MET A 77 -8.31 0.92 -6.08
N ARG A 78 -9.26 1.46 -6.83
CA ARG A 78 -10.33 2.24 -6.24
C ARG A 78 -11.23 1.39 -5.34
N GLU A 79 -11.32 0.10 -5.62
CA GLU A 79 -12.09 -0.80 -4.76
C GLU A 79 -11.28 -1.25 -3.55
N VAL A 80 -9.99 -1.46 -3.72
CA VAL A 80 -9.14 -2.02 -2.67
C VAL A 80 -8.72 -0.99 -1.64
N LEU A 81 -8.24 0.16 -2.07
CA LEU A 81 -7.62 1.12 -1.16
C LEU A 81 -8.55 1.61 -0.05
N PRO A 82 -9.82 1.91 -0.32
CA PRO A 82 -10.67 2.39 0.78
C PRO A 82 -10.88 1.38 1.90
N THR A 83 -10.60 0.10 1.65
CA THR A 83 -10.74 -0.92 2.69
C THR A 83 -9.49 -1.05 3.55
N LEU A 84 -8.39 -0.41 3.15
CA LEU A 84 -7.13 -0.55 3.85
C LEU A 84 -7.08 0.37 5.07
N LYS A 85 -6.29 -0.03 6.06
CA LYS A 85 -6.25 0.65 7.35
C LYS A 85 -5.99 2.14 7.23
N ARG A 86 -5.03 2.54 6.41
CA ARG A 86 -4.64 3.93 6.27
C ARG A 86 -5.82 4.80 5.82
N TRP A 87 -6.59 4.30 4.87
CA TRP A 87 -7.65 5.09 4.25
C TRP A 87 -8.99 4.91 4.96
N ARG A 88 -9.22 3.72 5.47
CA ARG A 88 -10.41 3.43 6.24
C ARG A 88 -10.49 4.30 7.49
N ASP A 89 -9.36 4.49 8.15
CA ASP A 89 -9.32 5.31 9.35
C ASP A 89 -9.60 6.77 9.02
N GLN A 90 -9.14 7.24 7.88
CA GLN A 90 -9.42 8.61 7.47
C GLN A 90 -10.90 8.82 7.19
N ASP A 91 -11.52 7.84 6.56
CA ASP A 91 -12.94 7.92 6.28
C ASP A 91 -13.73 7.93 7.57
N ALA A 92 -13.30 7.20 8.56
CA ALA A 92 -14.01 7.13 9.82
C ALA A 92 -14.01 8.46 10.57
N ILE A 93 -13.07 9.32 10.28
CA ILE A 93 -12.97 10.61 10.94
C ILE A 93 -14.02 11.58 10.42
N LYS A 94 -14.49 11.38 9.25
CA LYS A 94 -15.52 12.26 8.70
C LYS A 94 -16.88 12.02 9.35
#